data_f1755950b539129a3364c73ff99f5aa1
#
_entry.id   f1755950b539129a3364c73ff99f5aa1
#
_cell.length_a   1.000
_cell.length_b   1.000
_cell.length_c   1.000
_cell.angle_alpha   90.00
_cell.angle_beta   90.00
_cell.angle_gamma   90.00
#
_symmetry.space_group_name_H-M   'P 1'
#
loop_
_entity.id
_entity.type
_entity.pdbx_description
1 polymer ?
#
loop_
_entity_poly.entity_id
_entity_poly.type
_entity_poly.pdbx_seq_one_letter_code
_entity_poly.pdbx_strand_id
1 'polypeptide(L)'
;MESPFRVGVDVGSTTIKLVVLGEEHEILYKNYARHFSEIGKALQDNLAQLRDVVGEAKFSFALTGSAGMGIAQRIGLPFVQEVVACASAVRRLIPETTTAVELGGEDAKITYFGDAPEQRMNGVCAGGTGSFIDHMAS
;
A
#
# COMPACT_ATOMS: atom_id res chain seq x y z
N MET A 1 -18.69 -10.78 14.97
CA MET A 1 -19.18 -9.60 14.23
C MET A 1 -17.99 -9.03 13.47
N GLU A 2 -18.06 -9.02 12.17
CA GLU A 2 -17.01 -8.45 11.34
C GLU A 2 -16.88 -6.93 11.61
N SER A 3 -15.66 -6.40 11.52
CA SER A 3 -15.44 -4.97 11.64
C SER A 3 -16.04 -4.25 10.43
N PRO A 4 -16.83 -3.18 10.65
CA PRO A 4 -17.42 -2.44 9.55
C PRO A 4 -16.37 -1.71 8.70
N PHE A 5 -15.20 -1.44 9.26
CA PHE A 5 -14.12 -0.72 8.58
C PHE A 5 -12.91 -1.61 8.32
N ARG A 6 -12.30 -1.42 7.16
CA ARG A 6 -11.07 -2.11 6.75
C ARG A 6 -9.97 -1.10 6.51
N VAL A 7 -8.83 -1.31 7.14
CA VAL A 7 -7.65 -0.42 7.03
C VAL A 7 -6.54 -1.19 6.33
N GLY A 8 -6.12 -0.68 5.18
CA GLY A 8 -4.95 -1.15 4.46
C GLY A 8 -3.78 -0.19 4.63
N VAL A 9 -2.60 -0.72 4.94
CA VAL A 9 -1.37 0.05 5.07
C VAL A 9 -0.30 -0.56 4.16
N ASP A 10 0.20 0.25 3.24
CA ASP A 10 1.33 -0.11 2.38
C ASP A 10 2.58 0.63 2.88
N VAL A 11 3.56 -0.13 3.38
CA VAL A 11 4.83 0.40 3.85
C VAL A 11 5.92 0.06 2.84
N GLY A 12 6.20 1.01 1.98
CA GLY A 12 7.26 0.91 0.97
C GLY A 12 8.62 1.37 1.50
N SER A 13 9.61 1.37 0.61
CA SER A 13 10.99 1.81 0.93
C SER A 13 11.09 3.29 1.27
N THR A 14 10.25 4.14 0.70
CA THR A 14 10.28 5.60 0.87
C THR A 14 8.98 6.19 1.39
N THR A 15 7.86 5.52 1.19
CA THR A 15 6.52 6.05 1.48
C THR A 15 5.68 5.09 2.30
N ILE A 16 4.75 5.67 3.05
CA ILE A 16 3.66 4.95 3.70
C ILE A 16 2.34 5.44 3.14
N LYS A 17 1.45 4.51 2.84
CA LYS A 17 0.11 4.80 2.34
C LYS A 17 -0.89 4.11 3.25
N LEU A 18 -1.97 4.79 3.53
CA LEU A 18 -3.05 4.27 4.36
C LEU A 18 -4.38 4.51 3.64
N VAL A 19 -5.21 3.49 3.59
CA VAL A 19 -6.57 3.56 3.05
C VAL A 19 -7.54 2.96 4.04
N VAL A 20 -8.67 3.62 4.23
CA VAL A 20 -9.79 3.13 5.01
C VAL A 20 -10.96 2.88 4.09
N LEU A 21 -11.49 1.68 4.12
CA LEU A 21 -12.70 1.30 3.41
C LEU A 21 -13.84 1.11 4.39
N GLY A 22 -15.03 1.58 4.00
CA GLY A 22 -16.30 1.30 4.67
C GLY A 22 -16.86 -0.07 4.34
N GLU A 23 -18.09 -0.32 4.78
CA GLU A 23 -18.77 -1.62 4.62
C GLU A 23 -18.96 -2.00 3.15
N GLU A 24 -19.31 -1.05 2.30
CA GLU A 24 -19.50 -1.25 0.86
C GLU A 24 -18.20 -1.08 0.05
N HIS A 25 -17.06 -1.04 0.74
CA HIS A 25 -15.72 -0.85 0.17
C HIS A 25 -15.49 0.54 -0.44
N GLU A 26 -16.32 1.50 -0.10
CA GLU A 26 -16.07 2.90 -0.44
C GLU A 26 -14.85 3.43 0.30
N ILE A 27 -14.07 4.30 -0.33
CA ILE A 27 -12.90 4.92 0.29
C ILE A 27 -13.36 6.05 1.20
N LEU A 28 -13.25 5.85 2.51
CA LEU A 28 -13.58 6.86 3.52
C LEU A 28 -12.43 7.80 3.83
N TYR A 29 -11.22 7.28 3.77
CA TYR A 29 -10.00 8.04 4.07
C TYR A 29 -8.83 7.45 3.30
N LYS A 30 -7.92 8.31 2.87
CA LYS A 30 -6.64 7.91 2.28
C LYS A 30 -5.55 8.93 2.64
N ASN A 31 -4.35 8.43 2.87
CA ASN A 31 -3.17 9.25 3.08
C ASN A 31 -1.96 8.65 2.35
N TYR A 32 -1.09 9.51 1.87
CA TYR A 32 0.17 9.16 1.22
C TYR A 32 1.25 10.10 1.76
N ALA A 33 2.28 9.56 2.40
CA ALA A 33 3.34 10.34 3.00
C ALA A 33 4.71 9.68 2.82
N ARG A 34 5.76 10.49 2.78
CA ARG A 34 7.14 10.00 2.90
C ARG A 34 7.43 9.72 4.37
N HIS A 35 8.11 8.62 4.67
CA HIS A 35 8.47 8.27 6.05
C HIS A 35 9.90 8.69 6.44
N PHE A 36 10.75 9.09 5.49
CA PHE A 36 12.13 9.55 5.74
C PHE A 36 12.92 8.59 6.66
N SER A 37 12.75 7.29 6.48
CA SER A 37 13.30 6.21 7.32
C SER A 37 12.74 6.16 8.76
N GLU A 38 11.80 7.02 9.13
CA GLU A 38 11.12 7.02 10.43
C GLU A 38 9.75 6.33 10.34
N ILE A 39 9.75 5.06 9.91
CA ILE A 39 8.51 4.32 9.61
C ILE A 39 7.58 4.25 10.83
N GLY A 40 8.13 4.01 12.02
CA GLY A 40 7.34 3.92 13.24
C GLY A 40 6.58 5.21 13.56
N LYS A 41 7.24 6.35 13.41
CA LYS A 41 6.61 7.67 13.60
C LYS A 41 5.57 7.94 12.53
N ALA A 42 5.88 7.69 11.26
CA ALA A 42 4.94 7.89 10.16
C ALA A 42 3.69 7.02 10.33
N LEU A 43 3.83 5.79 10.81
CA LEU A 43 2.71 4.91 11.11
C LEU A 43 1.86 5.45 12.28
N GLN A 44 2.50 5.90 13.37
CA GLN A 44 1.80 6.48 14.51
C GLN A 44 1.01 7.74 14.11
N ASP A 45 1.61 8.63 13.33
CA ASP A 45 0.97 9.85 12.85
C ASP A 45 -0.25 9.53 11.96
N ASN A 46 -0.14 8.53 11.09
CA ASN A 46 -1.24 8.07 10.26
C ASN A 46 -2.38 7.45 11.08
N LEU A 47 -2.05 6.64 12.08
CA LEU A 47 -3.05 6.03 12.95
C LEU A 47 -3.75 7.06 13.86
N ALA A 48 -3.02 8.09 14.30
CA ALA A 48 -3.63 9.20 15.04
C ALA A 48 -4.64 9.97 14.19
N GLN A 49 -4.28 10.31 12.97
CA GLN A 49 -5.20 10.95 12.01
C GLN A 49 -6.40 10.06 11.69
N LEU A 50 -6.20 8.76 11.56
CA LEU A 50 -7.27 7.80 11.37
C LEU A 50 -8.28 7.86 12.53
N ARG A 51 -7.81 7.88 13.77
CA ARG A 51 -8.66 7.97 14.96
C ARG A 51 -9.52 9.24 14.95
N ASP A 52 -8.97 10.36 14.50
CA ASP A 52 -9.71 11.61 14.38
C ASP A 52 -10.84 11.54 13.34
N VAL A 53 -10.65 10.73 12.28
CA VAL A 53 -11.64 10.57 11.19
C VAL A 53 -12.76 9.60 11.56
N VAL A 54 -12.43 8.47 12.19
CA VAL A 54 -13.36 7.34 12.38
C VAL A 54 -13.71 7.04 13.85
N GLY A 55 -13.13 7.78 14.81
CA GLY A 55 -13.41 7.63 16.22
C GLY A 55 -12.95 6.30 16.81
N GLU A 56 -13.74 5.76 17.74
CA GLU A 56 -13.45 4.49 18.45
C GLU A 56 -14.05 3.25 17.77
N ALA A 57 -14.25 3.29 16.46
CA ALA A 57 -14.81 2.16 15.73
C ALA A 57 -13.84 0.97 15.70
N LYS A 58 -14.40 -0.24 15.51
CA LYS A 58 -13.60 -1.44 15.30
C LYS A 58 -13.11 -1.49 13.85
N PHE A 59 -11.86 -1.91 13.67
CA PHE A 59 -11.22 -2.04 12.38
C PHE A 59 -10.65 -3.44 12.19
N SER A 60 -10.64 -3.89 10.95
CA SER A 60 -9.73 -4.93 10.51
C SER A 60 -8.55 -4.30 9.78
N PHE A 61 -7.34 -4.79 10.03
CA PHE A 61 -6.11 -4.28 9.44
C PHE A 61 -5.45 -5.31 8.55
N ALA A 62 -4.82 -4.83 7.47
CA ALA A 62 -3.87 -5.62 6.70
C ALA A 62 -2.71 -4.73 6.26
N LEU A 63 -1.51 -5.27 6.25
CA LEU A 63 -0.30 -4.59 5.80
C LEU A 63 0.19 -5.21 4.50
N THR A 64 0.82 -4.38 3.70
CA THR A 64 1.55 -4.77 2.49
C THR A 64 2.81 -3.90 2.36
N GLY A 65 3.56 -4.07 1.29
CA GLY A 65 4.75 -3.29 1.01
C GLY A 65 6.04 -3.96 1.46
N SER A 66 7.15 -3.53 0.87
CA SER A 66 8.48 -4.13 1.07
C SER A 66 8.95 -4.09 2.53
N ALA A 67 8.57 -3.07 3.30
CA ALA A 67 8.87 -2.94 4.73
C ALA A 67 7.71 -3.41 5.64
N GLY A 68 6.56 -3.76 5.09
CA GLY A 68 5.35 -4.09 5.86
C GLY A 68 5.40 -5.44 6.57
N MET A 69 6.09 -6.44 6.00
CA MET A 69 6.12 -7.79 6.56
C MET A 69 6.70 -7.83 7.97
N GLY A 70 7.85 -7.19 8.19
CA GLY A 70 8.49 -7.17 9.51
C GLY A 70 7.65 -6.44 10.56
N ILE A 71 6.93 -5.41 10.16
CA ILE A 71 6.01 -4.68 11.05
C ILE A 71 4.81 -5.57 11.38
N ALA A 72 4.18 -6.16 10.36
CA ALA A 72 3.03 -7.05 10.55
C ALA A 72 3.32 -8.18 11.52
N GLN A 73 4.50 -8.82 11.40
CA GLN A 73 4.94 -9.88 12.31
C GLN A 73 5.09 -9.39 13.75
N ARG A 74 5.65 -8.19 13.95
CA ARG A 74 5.88 -7.63 15.30
C ARG A 74 4.58 -7.30 16.03
N ILE A 75 3.58 -6.83 15.31
CA ILE A 75 2.32 -6.38 15.91
C ILE A 75 1.17 -7.37 15.72
N GLY A 76 1.44 -8.54 15.13
CA GLY A 76 0.46 -9.62 14.97
C GLY A 76 -0.67 -9.30 13.99
N LEU A 77 -0.41 -8.49 12.96
CA LEU A 77 -1.40 -8.16 11.93
C LEU A 77 -1.17 -8.96 10.64
N PRO A 78 -2.22 -9.21 9.85
CA PRO A 78 -2.09 -9.87 8.56
C PRO A 78 -1.20 -9.09 7.60
N PHE A 79 -0.35 -9.82 6.86
CA PHE A 79 0.41 -9.28 5.74
C PHE A 79 -0.09 -9.88 4.43
N VAL A 80 -0.25 -9.03 3.42
CA VAL A 80 -0.64 -9.40 2.06
C VAL A 80 0.49 -9.04 1.11
N GLN A 81 0.90 -9.96 0.26
CA GLN A 81 1.93 -9.68 -0.74
C GLN A 81 1.46 -8.60 -1.73
N GLU A 82 2.37 -7.74 -2.17
CA GLU A 82 2.05 -6.58 -3.03
C GLU A 82 1.36 -6.98 -4.33
N VAL A 83 1.82 -8.06 -4.99
CA VAL A 83 1.18 -8.55 -6.21
C VAL A 83 -0.27 -8.97 -5.99
N VAL A 84 -0.57 -9.58 -4.85
CA VAL A 84 -1.94 -10.00 -4.49
C VAL A 84 -2.79 -8.79 -4.16
N ALA A 85 -2.27 -7.85 -3.38
CA ALA A 85 -2.96 -6.61 -3.02
C ALA A 85 -3.28 -5.77 -4.27
N CYS A 86 -2.31 -5.57 -5.14
CA CYS A 86 -2.47 -4.86 -6.41
C CYS A 86 -3.52 -5.54 -7.30
N ALA A 87 -3.39 -6.85 -7.51
CA ALA A 87 -4.33 -7.60 -8.33
C ALA A 87 -5.78 -7.54 -7.80
N SER A 88 -5.94 -7.63 -6.50
CA SER A 88 -7.26 -7.53 -5.86
C SER A 88 -7.89 -6.16 -6.06
N ALA A 89 -7.10 -5.09 -5.89
CA ALA A 89 -7.55 -3.71 -6.08
C ALA A 89 -7.92 -3.44 -7.55
N VAL A 90 -7.08 -3.84 -8.49
CA VAL A 90 -7.30 -3.63 -9.92
C VAL A 90 -8.54 -4.38 -10.40
N ARG A 91 -8.68 -5.66 -10.06
CA ARG A 91 -9.86 -6.45 -10.43
C ARG A 91 -11.17 -5.86 -9.93
N ARG A 92 -11.12 -5.17 -8.78
CA ARG A 92 -12.30 -4.57 -8.20
C ARG A 92 -12.63 -3.19 -8.78
N LEU A 93 -11.61 -2.34 -8.94
CA LEU A 93 -11.77 -0.92 -9.30
C LEU A 93 -11.76 -0.70 -10.81
N ILE A 94 -10.97 -1.47 -11.54
CA ILE A 94 -10.74 -1.34 -12.98
C ILE A 94 -10.61 -2.74 -13.63
N PRO A 95 -11.69 -3.53 -13.63
CA PRO A 95 -11.64 -4.96 -13.98
C PRO A 95 -11.20 -5.24 -15.42
N GLU A 96 -11.31 -4.28 -16.33
CA GLU A 96 -10.84 -4.36 -17.71
C GLU A 96 -9.32 -4.21 -17.88
N THR A 97 -8.59 -3.90 -16.81
CA THR A 97 -7.13 -3.71 -16.86
C THR A 97 -6.42 -5.03 -17.14
N THR A 98 -5.58 -5.05 -18.15
CA THR A 98 -4.72 -6.20 -18.50
C THR A 98 -3.31 -6.08 -17.95
N THR A 99 -2.84 -4.87 -17.72
CA THR A 99 -1.46 -4.61 -17.30
C THR A 99 -1.42 -3.36 -16.40
N ALA A 100 -0.66 -3.43 -15.30
CA ALA A 100 -0.34 -2.29 -14.47
C ALA A 100 1.17 -2.07 -14.40
N VAL A 101 1.57 -0.80 -14.42
CA VAL A 101 2.95 -0.37 -14.19
C VAL A 101 2.98 0.44 -12.91
N GLU A 102 3.80 0.01 -11.95
CA GLU A 102 4.00 0.68 -10.68
C GLU A 102 5.41 1.29 -10.65
N LEU A 103 5.48 2.57 -10.35
CA LEU A 103 6.74 3.28 -10.15
C LEU A 103 6.90 3.55 -8.67
N GLY A 104 7.63 2.67 -7.97
CA GLY A 104 7.98 2.84 -6.56
C GLY A 104 9.12 3.84 -6.35
N GLY A 105 9.49 4.06 -5.09
CA GLY A 105 10.62 4.94 -4.74
C GLY A 105 11.95 4.43 -5.28
N GLU A 106 12.18 3.13 -5.23
CA GLU A 106 13.45 2.48 -5.59
C GLU A 106 13.28 1.36 -6.63
N ASP A 107 12.06 0.94 -6.91
CA ASP A 107 11.76 -0.10 -7.87
C ASP A 107 10.70 0.32 -8.90
N ALA A 108 10.66 -0.39 -10.00
CA ALA A 108 9.59 -0.35 -10.97
C ALA A 108 9.08 -1.77 -11.21
N LYS A 109 7.77 -1.92 -11.24
CA LYS A 109 7.11 -3.22 -11.39
C LYS A 109 6.11 -3.16 -12.52
N ILE A 110 6.02 -4.25 -13.26
CA ILE A 110 4.94 -4.46 -14.22
C ILE A 110 4.19 -5.73 -13.85
N THR A 111 2.87 -5.62 -13.75
CA THR A 111 1.99 -6.73 -13.41
C THR A 111 1.04 -7.00 -14.56
N TYR A 112 1.04 -8.23 -15.04
CA TYR A 112 0.11 -8.72 -16.07
C TYR A 112 -1.04 -9.44 -15.36
N PHE A 113 -2.27 -9.04 -15.65
CA PHE A 113 -3.48 -9.62 -15.07
C PHE A 113 -4.07 -10.64 -16.05
N GLY A 114 -3.87 -11.91 -15.76
CA GLY A 114 -4.49 -13.04 -16.44
C GLY A 114 -5.19 -13.93 -15.42
N ASP A 115 -5.28 -15.22 -15.68
CA ASP A 115 -5.82 -16.20 -14.73
C ASP A 115 -5.01 -16.23 -13.44
N ALA A 116 -3.68 -16.11 -13.56
CA ALA A 116 -2.76 -15.87 -12.46
C ALA A 116 -1.96 -14.58 -12.71
N PRO A 117 -1.92 -13.61 -11.78
CA PRO A 117 -1.14 -12.40 -11.97
C PRO A 117 0.36 -12.72 -11.98
N GLU A 118 1.06 -12.18 -12.98
CA GLU A 118 2.51 -12.28 -13.11
C GLU A 118 3.12 -10.90 -12.92
N GLN A 119 4.09 -10.79 -12.01
CA GLN A 119 4.80 -9.53 -11.73
C GLN A 119 6.27 -9.66 -12.11
N ARG A 120 6.79 -8.63 -12.77
CA ARG A 120 8.21 -8.46 -13.08
C ARG A 120 8.69 -7.14 -12.52
N MET A 121 9.92 -7.12 -12.03
CA MET A 121 10.56 -5.94 -11.46
C MET A 121 11.79 -5.58 -12.28
N ASN A 122 12.17 -4.29 -12.27
CA ASN A 122 13.49 -3.89 -12.73
C ASN A 122 14.56 -4.54 -11.82
N GLY A 123 15.70 -4.94 -12.38
CA GLY A 123 16.71 -5.72 -11.66
C GLY A 123 17.41 -4.95 -10.53
N VAL A 124 18.46 -4.19 -10.86
CA VAL A 124 19.38 -3.60 -9.86
C VAL A 124 19.51 -2.07 -9.93
N CYS A 125 18.71 -1.39 -10.72
CA CYS A 125 18.86 0.04 -10.99
C CYS A 125 17.57 0.80 -10.65
N ALA A 126 17.69 1.91 -9.95
CA ALA A 126 16.60 2.85 -9.67
C ALA A 126 16.13 3.65 -10.90
N GLY A 127 16.74 3.45 -12.07
CA GLY A 127 16.33 4.08 -13.34
C GLY A 127 14.88 3.81 -13.68
N GLY A 128 14.12 4.86 -14.00
CA GLY A 128 12.69 4.75 -14.29
C GLY A 128 11.80 4.62 -13.05
N THR A 129 12.35 4.77 -11.85
CA THR A 129 11.61 4.74 -10.58
C THR A 129 11.19 6.14 -10.13
N GLY A 130 10.40 6.21 -9.04
CA GLY A 130 10.00 7.47 -8.43
C GLY A 130 11.20 8.32 -7.99
N SER A 131 12.24 7.70 -7.42
CA SER A 131 13.48 8.40 -7.02
C SER A 131 14.22 9.01 -8.22
N PHE A 132 14.27 8.31 -9.34
CA PHE A 132 14.84 8.86 -10.58
C PHE A 132 14.04 10.06 -11.09
N ILE A 133 12.71 9.97 -11.09
CA ILE A 133 11.82 11.06 -11.49
C ILE A 133 12.02 12.28 -10.57
N ASP A 134 12.05 12.08 -9.26
CA ASP A 134 12.27 13.14 -8.28
C ASP A 134 13.63 13.83 -8.49
N HIS A 135 14.68 13.06 -8.76
CA HIS A 135 16.02 13.58 -9.02
C HIS A 135 16.08 14.41 -10.31
N MET A 136 15.38 13.97 -11.35
CA MET A 136 15.32 14.72 -12.62
C MET A 136 14.46 15.97 -12.54
N ALA A 137 13.50 16.02 -11.61
CA ALA A 137 12.61 17.16 -11.40
C ALA A 137 13.20 18.25 -10.47
N SER A 138 14.24 17.92 -9.73
CA SER A 138 14.96 18.87 -8.84
C SER A 138 16.11 19.53 -9.57
#